data_951da8f08e9fd7cf7e649767cde3b273
#
_entry.id   951da8f08e9fd7cf7e649767cde3b273
#
_cell.length_a   1.000
_cell.length_b   1.000
_cell.length_c   1.000
_cell.angle_alpha   90.00
_cell.angle_beta   90.00
_cell.angle_gamma   90.00
#
_symmetry.space_group_name_H-M   'P 1'
#
loop_
_entity.id
_entity.type
_entity.pdbx_description
1 polymer ?
#
loop_
_entity_poly.entity_id
_entity_poly.type
_entity_poly.pdbx_seq_one_letter_code
_entity_poly.pdbx_strand_id
1 'polypeptide(L)'
;KEFEESIDFHINQLKSSQFGRINPAIFDKYCYGESIYQYYHEWRKGRITYGFDIFKAHLVSEYKKLLKLYNIDEDYKTPLDSDIYDKKIEQYKEEIARIKYTKREQQHHYDACNLLWLELNRGNNNINLIDCKYYFISTDQKLKQWDESHSLAQPLLLLPSQWMTLILKYFSRTDDDFKSFISFLNLPKNDAILSETELQIVLAGISEITEDF
;
A
#
# COMPACT_ATOMS: atom_id res chain seq x y z
N LYS A 1 1.34 13.88 4.81
CA LYS A 1 1.62 14.77 3.65
C LYS A 1 1.36 14.03 2.34
N GLU A 2 2.09 12.92 2.05
CA GLU A 2 1.93 12.11 0.83
C GLU A 2 0.49 11.63 0.61
N PHE A 3 -0.17 11.14 1.67
CA PHE A 3 -1.56 10.71 1.62
C PHE A 3 -2.52 11.86 1.27
N GLU A 4 -2.33 13.04 1.84
CA GLU A 4 -3.14 14.22 1.53
C GLU A 4 -2.95 14.67 0.09
N GLU A 5 -1.72 14.67 -0.41
CA GLU A 5 -1.42 14.97 -1.82
C GLU A 5 -2.04 13.93 -2.78
N SER A 6 -2.05 12.66 -2.38
CA SER A 6 -2.74 11.59 -3.15
C SER A 6 -4.25 11.81 -3.18
N ILE A 7 -4.87 12.17 -2.06
CA ILE A 7 -6.29 12.55 -2.03
C ILE A 7 -6.54 13.72 -2.97
N ASP A 8 -5.75 14.78 -2.91
CA ASP A 8 -5.93 15.95 -3.76
C ASP A 8 -5.83 15.61 -5.24
N PHE A 9 -4.88 14.77 -5.60
CA PHE A 9 -4.75 14.27 -6.96
C PHE A 9 -6.03 13.54 -7.43
N HIS A 10 -6.53 12.61 -6.63
CA HIS A 10 -7.73 11.84 -6.99
C HIS A 10 -9.01 12.68 -6.98
N ILE A 11 -9.13 13.64 -6.08
CA ILE A 11 -10.25 14.60 -6.10
C ILE A 11 -10.22 15.47 -7.35
N ASN A 12 -9.05 15.91 -7.80
CA ASN A 12 -8.90 16.65 -9.04
C ASN A 12 -9.24 15.78 -10.27
N GLN A 13 -8.87 14.50 -10.25
CA GLN A 13 -9.31 13.55 -11.27
C GLN A 13 -10.84 13.44 -11.31
N LEU A 14 -11.50 13.30 -10.16
CA LEU A 14 -12.97 13.25 -10.07
C LEU A 14 -13.62 14.52 -10.62
N LYS A 15 -13.06 15.70 -10.30
CA LYS A 15 -13.54 16.99 -10.77
C LYS A 15 -13.42 17.16 -12.30
N SER A 16 -12.33 16.68 -12.87
CA SER A 16 -12.03 16.78 -14.30
C SER A 16 -12.71 15.71 -15.14
N SER A 17 -13.04 14.58 -14.56
CA SER A 17 -13.61 13.41 -15.24
C SER A 17 -15.12 13.55 -15.42
N GLN A 18 -15.61 13.07 -16.57
CA GLN A 18 -17.04 12.90 -16.79
C GLN A 18 -17.67 11.90 -15.78
N PHE A 19 -16.92 10.89 -15.35
CA PHE A 19 -17.35 9.89 -14.37
C PHE A 19 -17.72 10.50 -13.02
N GLY A 20 -17.07 11.58 -12.58
CA GLY A 20 -17.42 12.29 -11.35
C GLY A 20 -18.79 12.99 -11.40
N ARG A 21 -19.36 13.20 -12.59
CA ARG A 21 -20.64 13.89 -12.81
C ARG A 21 -21.80 12.97 -13.15
N ILE A 22 -21.55 11.69 -13.39
CA ILE A 22 -22.57 10.70 -13.72
C ILE A 22 -23.50 10.49 -12.52
N ASN A 23 -24.76 10.18 -12.80
CA ASN A 23 -25.71 9.76 -11.77
C ASN A 23 -25.22 8.47 -11.11
N PRO A 24 -25.16 8.40 -9.76
CA PRO A 24 -24.69 7.20 -9.06
C PRO A 24 -25.39 5.90 -9.48
N ALA A 25 -26.69 5.94 -9.74
CA ALA A 25 -27.45 4.75 -10.19
C ALA A 25 -27.03 4.24 -11.57
N ILE A 26 -26.57 5.14 -12.46
CA ILE A 26 -26.04 4.78 -13.77
C ILE A 26 -24.63 4.22 -13.62
N PHE A 27 -23.81 4.84 -12.74
CA PHE A 27 -22.46 4.37 -12.48
C PHE A 27 -22.47 2.94 -11.96
N ASP A 28 -23.29 2.63 -10.96
CA ASP A 28 -23.43 1.29 -10.40
C ASP A 28 -23.79 0.21 -11.44
N LYS A 29 -24.57 0.58 -12.44
CA LYS A 29 -25.04 -0.37 -13.45
C LYS A 29 -24.00 -0.70 -14.53
N TYR A 30 -23.10 0.23 -14.83
CA TYR A 30 -22.23 0.15 -16.00
C TYR A 30 -20.74 0.22 -15.68
N CYS A 31 -20.36 0.63 -14.48
CA CYS A 31 -18.97 0.79 -14.09
C CYS A 31 -18.64 -0.14 -12.93
N TYR A 32 -17.95 -1.22 -13.24
CA TYR A 32 -17.46 -2.16 -12.25
C TYR A 32 -15.97 -1.90 -12.00
N GLY A 33 -15.56 -1.89 -10.75
CA GLY A 33 -14.16 -1.82 -10.36
C GLY A 33 -13.96 -1.05 -9.06
N GLU A 34 -12.97 -1.45 -8.30
CA GLU A 34 -12.55 -0.74 -7.08
C GLU A 34 -11.75 0.50 -7.47
N SER A 35 -12.40 1.63 -7.44
CA SER A 35 -11.78 2.91 -7.76
C SER A 35 -12.34 4.02 -6.88
N ILE A 36 -11.61 5.14 -6.81
CA ILE A 36 -12.09 6.35 -6.13
C ILE A 36 -13.45 6.82 -6.67
N TYR A 37 -13.74 6.53 -7.95
CA TYR A 37 -15.02 6.85 -8.60
C TYR A 37 -16.16 6.06 -7.97
N GLN A 38 -16.00 4.76 -7.81
CA GLN A 38 -16.99 3.90 -7.17
C GLN A 38 -17.22 4.33 -5.73
N TYR A 39 -16.16 4.52 -4.96
CA TYR A 39 -16.25 4.95 -3.57
C TYR A 39 -16.95 6.31 -3.44
N TYR A 40 -16.66 7.26 -4.33
CA TYR A 40 -17.35 8.55 -4.37
C TYR A 40 -18.85 8.39 -4.65
N HIS A 41 -19.25 7.57 -5.63
CA HIS A 41 -20.64 7.35 -5.97
C HIS A 41 -21.41 6.60 -4.88
N GLU A 42 -20.82 5.61 -4.27
CA GLU A 42 -21.41 4.92 -3.12
C GLU A 42 -21.60 5.86 -1.94
N TRP A 43 -20.59 6.64 -1.60
CA TRP A 43 -20.68 7.63 -0.54
C TRP A 43 -21.76 8.70 -0.85
N ARG A 44 -21.92 9.05 -2.11
CA ARG A 44 -22.90 10.05 -2.56
C ARG A 44 -24.33 9.53 -2.57
N LYS A 45 -24.58 8.23 -2.52
CA LYS A 45 -25.94 7.67 -2.48
C LYS A 45 -26.75 8.30 -1.34
N GLY A 46 -27.90 8.88 -1.64
CA GLY A 46 -28.73 9.60 -0.68
C GLY A 46 -28.24 10.99 -0.24
N ARG A 47 -27.09 11.45 -0.78
CA ARG A 47 -26.46 12.74 -0.43
C ARG A 47 -26.24 13.61 -1.66
N ILE A 48 -27.27 13.83 -2.44
CA ILE A 48 -27.18 14.46 -3.79
C ILE A 48 -26.55 15.87 -3.76
N THR A 49 -26.69 16.58 -2.65
CA THR A 49 -26.18 17.95 -2.50
C THR A 49 -24.70 18.01 -2.11
N TYR A 50 -24.06 16.89 -1.79
CA TYR A 50 -22.67 16.85 -1.33
C TYR A 50 -21.71 16.84 -2.51
N GLY A 51 -20.81 17.83 -2.52
CA GLY A 51 -19.79 18.00 -3.55
C GLY A 51 -18.47 17.33 -3.21
N PHE A 52 -17.51 17.44 -4.13
CA PHE A 52 -16.17 16.85 -4.01
C PHE A 52 -15.39 17.33 -2.78
N ASP A 53 -15.58 18.56 -2.34
CA ASP A 53 -14.85 19.11 -1.19
C ASP A 53 -15.34 18.49 0.12
N ILE A 54 -16.64 18.18 0.23
CA ILE A 54 -17.20 17.45 1.38
C ILE A 54 -16.71 15.99 1.35
N PHE A 55 -16.61 15.39 0.16
CA PHE A 55 -16.03 14.05 0.02
C PHE A 55 -14.57 14.02 0.42
N LYS A 56 -13.76 15.01 0.01
CA LYS A 56 -12.37 15.17 0.47
C LYS A 56 -12.30 15.23 2.01
N ALA A 57 -13.12 16.07 2.62
CA ALA A 57 -13.16 16.18 4.08
C ALA A 57 -13.54 14.87 4.77
N HIS A 58 -14.45 14.10 4.17
CA HIS A 58 -14.80 12.76 4.63
C HIS A 58 -13.58 11.80 4.56
N LEU A 59 -12.88 11.73 3.42
CA LEU A 59 -11.69 10.89 3.27
C LEU A 59 -10.61 11.21 4.32
N VAL A 60 -10.32 12.49 4.53
CA VAL A 60 -9.35 12.92 5.56
C VAL A 60 -9.82 12.55 6.97
N SER A 61 -11.13 12.66 7.24
CA SER A 61 -11.70 12.27 8.53
C SER A 61 -11.57 10.76 8.77
N GLU A 62 -11.90 9.94 7.78
CA GLU A 62 -11.76 8.48 7.86
C GLU A 62 -10.28 8.07 8.06
N TYR A 63 -9.37 8.69 7.33
CA TYR A 63 -7.93 8.46 7.54
C TYR A 63 -7.51 8.74 8.98
N LYS A 64 -7.90 9.89 9.55
CA LYS A 64 -7.59 10.22 10.94
C LYS A 64 -8.19 9.24 11.94
N LYS A 65 -9.37 8.67 11.65
CA LYS A 65 -9.97 7.61 12.47
C LYS A 65 -9.13 6.33 12.41
N LEU A 66 -8.66 5.94 11.20
CA LEU A 66 -7.81 4.77 11.03
C LEU A 66 -6.49 4.91 11.78
N LEU A 67 -5.84 6.09 11.71
CA LEU A 67 -4.61 6.34 12.47
C LEU A 67 -4.81 6.09 13.97
N LYS A 68 -5.92 6.60 14.53
CA LYS A 68 -6.25 6.38 15.95
C LYS A 68 -6.61 4.93 16.26
N LEU A 69 -7.41 4.29 15.40
CA LEU A 69 -7.89 2.93 15.61
C LEU A 69 -6.73 1.93 15.65
N TYR A 70 -5.76 2.11 14.77
CA TYR A 70 -4.61 1.21 14.62
C TYR A 70 -3.36 1.72 15.33
N ASN A 71 -3.46 2.80 16.11
CA ASN A 71 -2.35 3.41 16.82
C ASN A 71 -1.14 3.68 15.90
N ILE A 72 -1.43 4.25 14.73
CA ILE A 72 -0.41 4.59 13.73
C ILE A 72 0.13 5.97 14.06
N ASP A 73 1.42 6.03 14.35
CA ASP A 73 2.14 7.27 14.56
C ASP A 73 2.73 7.78 13.24
N GLU A 74 2.60 9.07 13.00
CA GLU A 74 3.29 9.75 11.90
C GLU A 74 4.61 10.31 12.44
N ASP A 75 5.72 9.67 12.09
CA ASP A 75 7.05 10.15 12.46
C ASP A 75 7.58 11.12 11.40
N TYR A 76 7.39 12.41 11.66
CA TYR A 76 7.96 13.48 10.83
C TYR A 76 9.38 13.89 11.24
N LYS A 77 9.89 13.38 12.36
CA LYS A 77 11.25 13.64 12.84
C LYS A 77 12.19 12.63 12.19
N THR A 78 12.35 12.75 10.90
CA THR A 78 13.30 11.93 10.19
C THR A 78 14.72 12.39 10.53
N PRO A 79 15.68 11.45 10.69
CA PRO A 79 17.10 11.82 10.74
C PRO A 79 17.60 12.48 9.45
N LEU A 80 16.71 12.75 8.50
CA LEU A 80 16.94 13.25 7.15
C LEU A 80 16.89 14.80 7.05
N ASP A 81 16.61 15.51 8.15
CA ASP A 81 16.60 17.00 8.18
C ASP A 81 18.02 17.61 8.18
N SER A 82 18.98 16.92 7.62
CA SER A 82 20.35 17.46 7.50
C SER A 82 20.84 17.34 6.07
N ASP A 83 21.52 18.40 5.59
CA ASP A 83 22.16 18.50 4.27
C ASP A 83 23.07 17.29 3.93
N ILE A 84 23.46 16.52 4.95
CA ILE A 84 24.29 15.32 4.80
C ILE A 84 23.57 14.24 3.98
N TYR A 85 22.26 14.14 4.10
CA TYR A 85 21.48 13.10 3.44
C TYR A 85 20.96 13.51 2.06
N ASP A 86 20.96 14.79 1.73
CA ASP A 86 20.42 15.30 0.46
C ASP A 86 21.06 14.62 -0.75
N LYS A 87 22.38 14.43 -0.71
CA LYS A 87 23.11 13.76 -1.82
C LYS A 87 22.68 12.30 -1.97
N LYS A 88 22.44 11.60 -0.86
CA LYS A 88 22.05 10.19 -0.89
C LYS A 88 20.57 10.05 -1.30
N ILE A 89 19.72 10.99 -0.89
CA ILE A 89 18.32 11.07 -1.34
C ILE A 89 18.26 11.30 -2.84
N GLU A 90 19.02 12.25 -3.38
CA GLU A 90 19.05 12.49 -4.83
C GLU A 90 19.60 11.29 -5.60
N GLN A 91 20.63 10.62 -5.09
CA GLN A 91 21.14 9.38 -5.67
C GLN A 91 20.04 8.30 -5.76
N TYR A 92 19.34 8.02 -4.63
CA TYR A 92 18.25 7.03 -4.60
C TYR A 92 17.10 7.42 -5.52
N LYS A 93 16.72 8.69 -5.52
CA LYS A 93 15.70 9.24 -6.43
C LYS A 93 16.05 9.00 -7.90
N GLU A 94 17.31 9.26 -8.30
CA GLU A 94 17.77 8.99 -9.67
C GLU A 94 17.76 7.50 -10.02
N GLU A 95 18.22 6.65 -9.10
CA GLU A 95 18.23 5.20 -9.29
C GLU A 95 16.79 4.64 -9.42
N ILE A 96 15.87 5.08 -8.57
CA ILE A 96 14.45 4.72 -8.61
C ILE A 96 13.82 5.20 -9.91
N ALA A 97 14.11 6.44 -10.33
CA ALA A 97 13.58 7.00 -11.56
C ALA A 97 13.99 6.24 -12.82
N ARG A 98 15.19 5.62 -12.84
CA ARG A 98 15.65 4.77 -13.96
C ARG A 98 14.82 3.49 -14.12
N ILE A 99 14.29 2.96 -13.01
CA ILE A 99 13.50 1.72 -13.02
C ILE A 99 12.00 2.03 -13.13
N LYS A 100 11.57 3.10 -12.47
CA LYS A 100 10.18 3.49 -12.33
C LYS A 100 9.85 4.66 -13.28
N TYR A 101 9.70 4.39 -14.56
CA TYR A 101 9.45 5.37 -15.62
C TYR A 101 8.20 6.26 -15.43
N THR A 102 7.95 6.75 -14.22
CA THR A 102 6.83 7.66 -13.94
C THR A 102 7.29 9.10 -14.00
N LYS A 103 6.45 9.99 -14.53
CA LYS A 103 6.73 11.44 -14.62
C LYS A 103 6.57 12.18 -13.28
N ARG A 104 6.45 11.47 -12.15
CA ARG A 104 6.16 12.06 -10.84
C ARG A 104 7.44 12.11 -9.99
N GLU A 105 8.28 13.11 -10.22
CA GLU A 105 9.51 13.33 -9.46
C GLU A 105 9.31 13.34 -7.94
N GLN A 106 8.20 13.92 -7.50
CA GLN A 106 7.88 14.02 -6.08
C GLN A 106 7.64 12.65 -5.44
N GLN A 107 7.06 11.71 -6.17
CA GLN A 107 6.88 10.33 -5.70
C GLN A 107 8.22 9.62 -5.54
N HIS A 108 9.14 9.79 -6.50
CA HIS A 108 10.49 9.21 -6.37
C HIS A 108 11.25 9.79 -5.17
N HIS A 109 11.06 11.07 -4.89
CA HIS A 109 11.65 11.71 -3.72
C HIS A 109 11.11 11.12 -2.41
N TYR A 110 9.80 10.91 -2.28
CA TYR A 110 9.22 10.26 -1.10
C TYR A 110 9.67 8.81 -0.95
N ASP A 111 9.70 8.05 -2.03
CA ASP A 111 10.22 6.69 -2.04
C ASP A 111 11.68 6.65 -1.55
N ALA A 112 12.53 7.54 -2.07
CA ALA A 112 13.92 7.66 -1.67
C ALA A 112 14.09 8.03 -0.19
N CYS A 113 13.31 9.00 0.30
CA CYS A 113 13.33 9.40 1.71
C CYS A 113 12.92 8.23 2.64
N ASN A 114 11.83 7.54 2.30
CA ASN A 114 11.34 6.41 3.10
C ASN A 114 12.36 5.27 3.17
N LEU A 115 12.96 4.90 2.04
CA LEU A 115 13.94 3.84 1.96
C LEU A 115 15.25 4.19 2.68
N LEU A 116 15.74 5.41 2.52
CA LEU A 116 16.93 5.87 3.24
C LEU A 116 16.67 5.93 4.75
N TRP A 117 15.50 6.42 5.17
CA TRP A 117 15.12 6.43 6.57
C TRP A 117 15.12 5.02 7.18
N LEU A 118 14.59 4.03 6.47
CA LEU A 118 14.61 2.63 6.89
C LEU A 118 16.02 2.10 7.01
N GLU A 119 16.86 2.32 6.02
CA GLU A 119 18.26 1.88 6.03
C GLU A 119 19.01 2.42 7.25
N LEU A 120 18.85 3.73 7.53
CA LEU A 120 19.49 4.38 8.67
C LEU A 120 18.98 3.84 10.01
N ASN A 121 17.68 3.59 10.14
CA ASN A 121 17.10 3.06 11.38
C ASN A 121 17.39 1.57 11.60
N ARG A 122 17.61 0.79 10.55
CA ARG A 122 18.08 -0.58 10.67
C ARG A 122 19.53 -0.67 11.13
N GLY A 123 20.38 0.25 10.71
CA GLY A 123 21.81 0.23 11.00
C GLY A 123 22.43 -1.11 10.59
N ASN A 124 23.26 -1.69 11.47
CA ASN A 124 23.94 -2.96 11.21
C ASN A 124 23.11 -4.21 11.54
N ASN A 125 21.84 -4.06 11.94
CA ASN A 125 20.95 -5.16 12.35
C ASN A 125 20.27 -5.84 11.15
N ASN A 126 20.98 -6.02 10.03
CA ASN A 126 20.44 -6.57 8.79
C ASN A 126 20.81 -8.05 8.57
N ILE A 127 21.17 -8.79 9.62
CA ILE A 127 21.70 -10.16 9.47
C ILE A 127 20.57 -11.16 9.21
N ASN A 128 19.49 -11.07 9.95
CA ASN A 128 18.33 -11.97 9.83
C ASN A 128 17.05 -11.19 9.57
N LEU A 129 16.16 -11.76 8.77
CA LEU A 129 14.88 -11.17 8.44
C LEU A 129 14.02 -10.83 9.69
N ILE A 130 14.09 -11.66 10.73
CA ILE A 130 13.31 -11.50 11.98
C ILE A 130 13.91 -10.39 12.87
N ASP A 131 15.22 -10.21 12.82
CA ASP A 131 15.91 -9.22 13.64
C ASP A 131 15.76 -7.80 13.07
N CYS A 132 15.36 -7.68 11.81
CA CYS A 132 15.06 -6.41 11.17
C CYS A 132 13.78 -5.81 11.77
N LYS A 133 13.90 -4.66 12.44
CA LYS A 133 12.78 -4.01 13.13
C LYS A 133 11.84 -3.23 12.18
N TYR A 134 12.32 -2.85 11.01
CA TYR A 134 11.62 -1.93 10.12
C TYR A 134 11.57 -2.49 8.70
N TYR A 135 10.38 -2.46 8.10
CA TYR A 135 10.13 -2.83 6.71
C TYR A 135 9.21 -1.81 6.04
N PHE A 136 9.45 -1.56 4.77
CA PHE A 136 8.53 -0.81 3.92
C PHE A 136 7.62 -1.80 3.19
N ILE A 137 6.33 -1.76 3.48
CA ILE A 137 5.36 -2.63 2.83
C ILE A 137 4.73 -1.87 1.68
N SER A 138 4.92 -2.36 0.46
CA SER A 138 4.39 -1.71 -0.75
C SER A 138 3.99 -2.73 -1.81
N THR A 139 2.99 -2.40 -2.62
CA THR A 139 2.60 -3.16 -3.80
C THR A 139 3.42 -2.79 -5.04
N ASP A 140 4.33 -1.83 -4.93
CA ASP A 140 5.12 -1.32 -6.04
C ASP A 140 6.24 -2.29 -6.45
N GLN A 141 5.99 -3.08 -7.49
CA GLN A 141 6.92 -4.06 -8.04
C GLN A 141 8.20 -3.42 -8.58
N LYS A 142 8.14 -2.20 -9.07
CA LYS A 142 9.32 -1.49 -9.60
C LYS A 142 10.24 -1.03 -8.46
N LEU A 143 9.64 -0.56 -7.38
CA LEU A 143 10.39 -0.22 -6.18
C LEU A 143 11.01 -1.47 -5.55
N LYS A 144 10.30 -2.60 -5.57
CA LYS A 144 10.84 -3.89 -5.14
C LYS A 144 12.04 -4.33 -5.99
N GLN A 145 11.97 -4.17 -7.30
CA GLN A 145 13.08 -4.45 -8.21
C GLN A 145 14.31 -3.59 -7.92
N TRP A 146 14.11 -2.31 -7.58
CA TRP A 146 15.20 -1.42 -7.14
C TRP A 146 15.86 -1.95 -5.87
N ASP A 147 15.06 -2.29 -4.85
CA ASP A 147 15.52 -2.81 -3.57
C ASP A 147 16.36 -4.09 -3.73
N GLU A 148 15.94 -5.01 -4.58
CA GLU A 148 16.67 -6.24 -4.90
C GLU A 148 18.02 -5.97 -5.59
N SER A 149 18.13 -4.88 -6.35
CA SER A 149 19.39 -4.45 -6.97
C SER A 149 20.31 -3.68 -6.03
N HIS A 150 19.81 -3.23 -4.89
CA HIS A 150 20.53 -2.34 -3.97
C HIS A 150 21.53 -3.05 -3.03
N SER A 151 21.68 -4.36 -3.14
CA SER A 151 22.74 -5.16 -2.49
C SER A 151 22.77 -5.13 -0.95
N LEU A 152 21.68 -4.86 -0.27
CA LEU A 152 21.59 -5.05 1.18
C LEU A 152 21.41 -6.52 1.55
N ALA A 153 21.93 -6.91 2.70
CA ALA A 153 21.82 -8.29 3.20
C ALA A 153 20.37 -8.76 3.35
N GLN A 154 19.47 -7.83 3.70
CA GLN A 154 18.03 -8.08 3.80
C GLN A 154 17.26 -6.98 3.06
N PRO A 155 16.15 -7.32 2.38
CA PRO A 155 15.38 -6.35 1.63
C PRO A 155 14.79 -5.27 2.54
N LEU A 156 14.79 -4.02 2.09
CA LEU A 156 14.12 -2.92 2.76
C LEU A 156 12.61 -3.00 2.54
N LEU A 157 12.21 -3.46 1.35
CA LEU A 157 10.83 -3.50 0.90
C LEU A 157 10.30 -4.93 0.87
N LEU A 158 9.13 -5.13 1.47
CA LEU A 158 8.35 -6.36 1.37
C LEU A 158 7.04 -6.10 0.62
N LEU A 159 6.69 -7.05 -0.24
CA LEU A 159 5.35 -7.09 -0.80
C LEU A 159 4.37 -7.55 0.29
N PRO A 160 3.09 -7.14 0.25
CA PRO A 160 2.09 -7.58 1.22
C PRO A 160 2.02 -9.10 1.38
N SER A 161 2.15 -9.86 0.29
CA SER A 161 2.19 -11.33 0.34
C SER A 161 3.41 -11.87 1.09
N GLN A 162 4.57 -11.28 0.90
CA GLN A 162 5.80 -11.64 1.63
C GLN A 162 5.67 -11.31 3.12
N TRP A 163 5.12 -10.14 3.45
CA TRP A 163 4.84 -9.75 4.82
C TRP A 163 3.87 -10.71 5.51
N MET A 164 2.77 -11.07 4.83
CA MET A 164 1.82 -12.07 5.33
C MET A 164 2.47 -13.42 5.57
N THR A 165 3.35 -13.86 4.67
CA THR A 165 4.12 -15.11 4.85
C THR A 165 4.98 -15.07 6.10
N LEU A 166 5.65 -13.93 6.37
CA LEU A 166 6.43 -13.76 7.58
C LEU A 166 5.57 -13.82 8.84
N ILE A 167 4.45 -13.11 8.87
CA ILE A 167 3.53 -13.13 10.00
C ILE A 167 3.04 -14.56 10.24
N LEU A 168 2.57 -15.25 9.22
CA LEU A 168 2.05 -16.62 9.34
C LEU A 168 3.12 -17.63 9.76
N LYS A 169 4.38 -17.40 9.41
CA LYS A 169 5.47 -18.30 9.77
C LYS A 169 5.97 -18.14 11.20
N TYR A 170 6.02 -16.89 11.69
CA TYR A 170 6.72 -16.58 12.94
C TYR A 170 5.83 -16.14 14.10
N PHE A 171 4.58 -15.78 13.81
CA PHE A 171 3.62 -15.43 14.87
C PHE A 171 2.68 -16.60 15.15
N SER A 172 2.37 -16.84 16.42
CA SER A 172 1.39 -17.86 16.82
C SER A 172 0.05 -17.53 16.17
N ARG A 173 -0.50 -18.53 15.48
CA ARG A 173 -1.77 -18.40 14.77
C ARG A 173 -2.92 -18.44 15.75
N THR A 174 -3.75 -17.42 15.72
CA THR A 174 -5.08 -17.45 16.33
C THR A 174 -6.13 -17.77 15.28
N ASP A 175 -7.33 -18.23 15.69
CA ASP A 175 -8.45 -18.43 14.76
C ASP A 175 -8.84 -17.14 14.02
N ASP A 176 -8.61 -15.98 14.65
CA ASP A 176 -8.88 -14.68 14.05
C ASP A 176 -7.83 -14.30 12.99
N ASP A 177 -6.58 -14.70 13.16
CA ASP A 177 -5.52 -14.51 12.15
C ASP A 177 -5.82 -15.31 10.89
N PHE A 178 -6.33 -16.54 11.06
CA PHE A 178 -6.75 -17.36 9.93
C PHE A 178 -7.94 -16.76 9.18
N LYS A 179 -8.95 -16.26 9.90
CA LYS A 179 -10.09 -15.57 9.30
C LYS A 179 -9.67 -14.28 8.57
N SER A 180 -8.74 -13.52 9.15
CA SER A 180 -8.18 -12.32 8.54
C SER A 180 -7.39 -12.66 7.27
N PHE A 181 -6.64 -13.76 7.26
CA PHE A 181 -5.94 -14.26 6.08
C PHE A 181 -6.90 -14.71 4.98
N ILE A 182 -7.94 -15.45 5.33
CA ILE A 182 -8.99 -15.85 4.36
C ILE A 182 -9.73 -14.62 3.83
N SER A 183 -10.01 -13.64 4.67
CA SER A 183 -10.61 -12.36 4.24
C SER A 183 -9.68 -11.59 3.30
N PHE A 184 -8.38 -11.61 3.55
CA PHE A 184 -7.38 -11.02 2.66
C PHE A 184 -7.30 -11.75 1.31
N LEU A 185 -7.36 -13.08 1.30
CA LEU A 185 -7.41 -13.88 0.07
C LEU A 185 -8.74 -13.73 -0.69
N ASN A 186 -9.82 -13.42 0.02
CA ASN A 186 -11.13 -13.08 -0.54
C ASN A 186 -11.25 -11.58 -0.92
N LEU A 187 -10.13 -10.86 -1.05
CA LEU A 187 -10.12 -9.60 -1.76
C LEU A 187 -10.88 -9.78 -3.08
N PRO A 188 -11.71 -8.80 -3.46
CA PRO A 188 -12.79 -9.01 -4.41
C PRO A 188 -12.32 -9.82 -5.61
N LYS A 189 -13.03 -10.90 -5.85
CA LYS A 189 -12.86 -11.73 -7.03
C LYS A 189 -12.93 -10.81 -8.25
N ASN A 190 -11.80 -10.41 -8.75
CA ASN A 190 -11.72 -10.20 -10.18
C ASN A 190 -12.00 -11.59 -10.76
N ASP A 191 -13.18 -11.76 -11.33
CA ASP A 191 -13.68 -13.02 -11.89
C ASP A 191 -12.76 -13.72 -12.91
N ALA A 192 -11.55 -13.19 -13.07
CA ALA A 192 -10.53 -13.60 -14.01
C ALA A 192 -9.39 -14.45 -13.41
N ILE A 193 -9.27 -14.65 -12.10
CA ILE A 193 -7.97 -15.13 -11.60
C ILE A 193 -7.95 -16.54 -11.05
N LEU A 194 -8.98 -17.05 -10.39
CA LEU A 194 -9.01 -18.46 -9.94
C LEU A 194 -10.45 -18.95 -9.79
N SER A 195 -10.76 -20.08 -10.35
CA SER A 195 -11.99 -20.81 -10.04
C SER A 195 -11.96 -21.31 -8.59
N GLU A 196 -13.13 -21.57 -8.02
CA GLU A 196 -13.25 -22.09 -6.64
C GLU A 196 -12.44 -23.38 -6.43
N THR A 197 -12.31 -24.20 -7.49
CA THR A 197 -11.50 -25.42 -7.51
C THR A 197 -10.00 -25.13 -7.47
N GLU A 198 -9.54 -24.11 -8.19
CA GLU A 198 -8.13 -23.70 -8.18
C GLU A 198 -7.73 -23.08 -6.85
N LEU A 199 -8.64 -22.32 -6.22
CA LEU A 199 -8.43 -21.79 -4.88
C LEU A 199 -8.31 -22.93 -3.84
N GLN A 200 -9.14 -23.97 -3.94
CA GLN A 200 -9.04 -25.14 -3.06
C GLN A 200 -7.74 -25.91 -3.24
N ILE A 201 -7.24 -26.03 -4.48
CA ILE A 201 -5.94 -26.67 -4.76
C ILE A 201 -4.79 -25.85 -4.14
N VAL A 202 -4.82 -24.53 -4.27
CA VAL A 202 -3.80 -23.65 -3.67
C VAL A 202 -3.84 -23.73 -2.14
N LEU A 203 -5.02 -23.72 -1.54
CA LEU A 203 -5.19 -23.85 -0.09
C LEU A 203 -4.77 -25.23 0.44
N ALA A 204 -5.06 -26.30 -0.31
CA ALA A 204 -4.60 -27.65 0.04
C ALA A 204 -3.07 -27.74 -0.03
N GLY A 205 -2.45 -27.21 -1.09
CA GLY A 205 -0.99 -27.17 -1.20
C GLY A 205 -0.30 -26.36 -0.10
N ILE A 206 -0.90 -25.25 0.34
CA ILE A 206 -0.41 -24.47 1.48
C ILE A 206 -0.55 -25.27 2.79
N SER A 207 -1.64 -26.03 2.95
CA SER A 207 -1.88 -26.86 4.14
C SER A 207 -0.86 -28.00 4.24
N GLU A 208 -0.57 -28.70 3.13
CA GLU A 208 0.46 -29.75 3.09
C GLU A 208 1.84 -29.25 3.45
N ILE A 209 2.24 -28.07 2.97
CA ILE A 209 3.55 -27.46 3.29
C ILE A 209 3.64 -27.06 4.78
N THR A 210 2.50 -26.84 5.45
CA THR A 210 2.47 -26.41 6.85
C THR A 210 2.31 -27.57 7.85
N GLU A 211 1.99 -28.75 7.43
CA GLU A 211 1.92 -29.94 8.28
C GLU A 211 3.27 -30.66 8.44
N ASP A 212 4.26 -30.37 7.57
CA ASP A 212 5.62 -30.95 7.62
C ASP A 212 6.63 -30.11 8.43
N PHE A 213 6.15 -29.20 9.30
CA PHE A 213 6.95 -28.42 10.24
C PHE A 213 6.34 -28.50 11.67
#